data_3bd8c34f39552a7f1f615823eaf3a095
#
_entry.id   3bd8c34f39552a7f1f615823eaf3a095
#
_cell.length_a   1.000
_cell.length_b   1.000
_cell.length_c   1.000
_cell.angle_alpha   90.00
_cell.angle_beta   90.00
_cell.angle_gamma   90.00
#
_symmetry.space_group_name_H-M   'P 1'
#
loop_
_entity.id
_entity.type
_entity.pdbx_description
1 polymer ?
#
loop_
_entity_poly.entity_id
_entity_poly.type
_entity_poly.pdbx_seq_one_letter_code
_entity_poly.pdbx_strand_id
1 'polypeptide(L)'
;NSFRQAGLIGIVALLSFGLALLGLRIFSYPFGYMALIGALGMMGLAINGSIIVLSALKANDPARSGDTDAVVDVVVDASRHIVSTTLTTIGGFIPLIVNGGKFWPPLATAIAGGVAGSAIIALYFIPASYAAIQRKQQRKLAAKQAKVAAKPNYA
;
A
#
# COMPACT_ATOMS: atom_id res chain seq x y z
N ASN A 1 17.71 -5.64 -0.77
CA ASN A 1 16.56 -6.07 0.07
C ASN A 1 15.20 -6.08 -0.66
N SER A 2 15.21 -6.48 -1.94
CA SER A 2 14.04 -6.56 -2.81
C SER A 2 12.94 -7.49 -2.26
N PHE A 3 13.29 -8.63 -1.68
CA PHE A 3 12.34 -9.60 -1.13
C PHE A 3 11.45 -9.07 0.00
N ARG A 4 11.97 -8.22 0.88
CA ARG A 4 11.15 -7.64 1.98
C ARG A 4 10.12 -6.66 1.45
N GLN A 5 10.47 -5.93 0.41
CA GLN A 5 9.58 -4.96 -0.23
C GLN A 5 8.51 -5.66 -1.06
N ALA A 6 8.88 -6.73 -1.75
CA ALA A 6 7.91 -7.61 -2.42
C ALA A 6 6.93 -8.23 -1.41
N GLY A 7 7.42 -8.66 -0.25
CA GLY A 7 6.57 -9.15 0.84
C GLY A 7 5.60 -8.09 1.38
N LEU A 8 6.04 -6.84 1.53
CA LEU A 8 5.17 -5.72 1.91
C LEU A 8 4.04 -5.50 0.91
N ILE A 9 4.37 -5.47 -0.38
CA ILE A 9 3.39 -5.30 -1.46
C ILE A 9 2.40 -6.47 -1.46
N GLY A 10 2.88 -7.70 -1.25
CA GLY A 10 2.03 -8.88 -1.14
C GLY A 10 1.04 -8.80 0.04
N ILE A 11 1.48 -8.32 1.21
CA ILE A 11 0.60 -8.09 2.36
C ILE A 11 -0.46 -7.05 2.05
N VAL A 12 -0.09 -5.94 1.41
CA VAL A 12 -1.05 -4.90 0.99
C VAL A 12 -2.08 -5.46 0.02
N ALA A 13 -1.67 -6.29 -0.94
CA ALA A 13 -2.58 -6.93 -1.88
C ALA A 13 -3.61 -7.83 -1.17
N LEU A 14 -3.16 -8.63 -0.19
CA LEU A 14 -4.05 -9.49 0.62
C LEU A 14 -5.02 -8.66 1.49
N LEU A 15 -4.52 -7.62 2.15
CA LEU A 15 -5.36 -6.73 2.95
C LEU A 15 -6.40 -6.01 2.07
N SER A 16 -5.99 -5.61 0.88
CA SER A 16 -6.87 -4.96 -0.08
C SER A 16 -7.98 -5.88 -0.60
N PHE A 17 -7.67 -7.15 -0.79
CA PHE A 17 -8.68 -8.18 -1.09
C PHE A 17 -9.72 -8.27 0.04
N GLY A 18 -9.28 -8.29 1.30
CA GLY A 18 -10.16 -8.26 2.46
C GLY A 18 -11.06 -7.02 2.49
N LEU A 19 -10.53 -5.85 2.11
CA LEU A 19 -11.31 -4.61 2.04
C LEU A 19 -12.33 -4.61 0.90
N ALA A 20 -12.01 -5.23 -0.23
CA ALA A 20 -12.99 -5.43 -1.30
C ALA A 20 -14.17 -6.28 -0.83
N LEU A 21 -13.91 -7.36 -0.07
CA LEU A 21 -14.95 -8.19 0.54
C LEU A 21 -15.77 -7.40 1.58
N LEU A 22 -15.12 -6.57 2.36
CA LEU A 22 -15.79 -5.70 3.33
C LEU A 22 -16.72 -4.70 2.61
N GLY A 23 -16.28 -4.10 1.52
CA GLY A 23 -17.12 -3.24 0.68
C GLY A 23 -18.36 -3.95 0.18
N LEU A 24 -18.24 -5.16 -0.35
CA LEU A 24 -19.37 -5.99 -0.76
C LEU A 24 -20.34 -6.27 0.40
N ARG A 25 -19.80 -6.54 1.59
CA ARG A 25 -20.61 -6.83 2.79
C ARG A 25 -21.40 -5.61 3.26
N ILE A 26 -20.79 -4.41 3.22
CA ILE A 26 -21.44 -3.15 3.59
C ILE A 26 -22.62 -2.85 2.66
N PHE A 27 -22.44 -3.05 1.37
CA PHE A 27 -23.49 -2.81 0.36
C PHE A 27 -24.42 -4.01 0.15
N SER A 28 -24.27 -5.08 0.95
CA SER A 28 -25.12 -6.28 0.89
C SER A 28 -25.14 -6.97 -0.47
N TYR A 29 -24.07 -6.86 -1.24
CA TYR A 29 -23.95 -7.60 -2.49
C TYR A 29 -23.40 -9.02 -2.24
N PRO A 30 -23.94 -10.05 -2.95
CA PRO A 30 -23.44 -11.41 -2.83
C PRO A 30 -22.04 -11.53 -3.43
N PHE A 31 -21.22 -12.38 -2.82
CA PHE A 31 -19.92 -12.74 -3.37
C PHE A 31 -20.11 -13.73 -4.53
N GLY A 32 -20.25 -13.18 -5.73
CA GLY A 32 -20.40 -13.93 -6.96
C GLY A 32 -19.22 -13.73 -7.91
N TYR A 33 -19.34 -14.26 -9.13
CA TYR A 33 -18.29 -14.20 -10.15
C TYR A 33 -17.82 -12.77 -10.45
N MET A 34 -18.75 -11.81 -10.56
CA MET A 34 -18.42 -10.40 -10.81
C MET A 34 -17.68 -9.76 -9.63
N ALA A 35 -18.07 -10.08 -8.40
CA ALA A 35 -17.39 -9.61 -7.21
C ALA A 35 -15.96 -10.17 -7.12
N LEU A 36 -15.75 -11.42 -7.52
CA LEU A 36 -14.41 -12.02 -7.58
C LEU A 36 -13.51 -11.31 -8.58
N ILE A 37 -14.00 -11.06 -9.80
CA ILE A 37 -13.26 -10.32 -10.83
C ILE A 37 -12.93 -8.91 -10.33
N GLY A 38 -13.89 -8.21 -9.70
CA GLY A 38 -13.68 -6.90 -9.12
C GLY A 38 -12.61 -6.89 -8.04
N ALA A 39 -12.65 -7.87 -7.14
CA ALA A 39 -11.66 -8.02 -6.08
C ALA A 39 -10.24 -8.33 -6.61
N LEU A 40 -10.11 -9.16 -7.65
CA LEU A 40 -8.83 -9.44 -8.31
C LEU A 40 -8.28 -8.22 -9.05
N GLY A 41 -9.14 -7.51 -9.79
CA GLY A 41 -8.76 -6.27 -10.47
C GLY A 41 -8.29 -5.18 -9.49
N MET A 42 -8.97 -5.08 -8.35
CA MET A 42 -8.62 -4.18 -7.27
C MET A 42 -7.26 -4.51 -6.64
N MET A 43 -6.88 -5.79 -6.49
CA MET A 43 -5.54 -6.15 -6.01
C MET A 43 -4.44 -5.55 -6.90
N GLY A 44 -4.62 -5.55 -8.22
CA GLY A 44 -3.70 -4.92 -9.17
C GLY A 44 -3.55 -3.41 -8.94
N LEU A 45 -4.66 -2.71 -8.69
CA LEU A 45 -4.65 -1.28 -8.37
C LEU A 45 -3.94 -0.99 -7.04
N ALA A 46 -4.18 -1.81 -6.02
CA ALA A 46 -3.52 -1.69 -4.71
C ALA A 46 -2.01 -1.91 -4.79
N ILE A 47 -1.57 -2.89 -5.58
CA ILE A 47 -0.15 -3.15 -5.84
C ILE A 47 0.48 -1.92 -6.51
N ASN A 48 -0.17 -1.35 -7.52
CA ASN A 48 0.33 -0.17 -8.23
C ASN A 48 0.48 1.04 -7.28
N GLY A 49 -0.52 1.35 -6.47
CA GLY A 49 -0.45 2.41 -5.45
C GLY A 49 0.68 2.18 -4.45
N SER A 50 0.88 0.95 -4.02
CA SER A 50 1.97 0.57 -3.10
C SER A 50 3.35 0.76 -3.71
N ILE A 51 3.51 0.44 -5.00
CA ILE A 51 4.77 0.64 -5.73
C ILE A 51 5.08 2.13 -5.84
N ILE A 52 4.10 2.98 -6.10
CA ILE A 52 4.28 4.44 -6.20
C ILE A 52 4.85 5.00 -4.89
N VAL A 53 4.23 4.71 -3.75
CA VAL A 53 4.72 5.18 -2.43
C VAL A 53 6.11 4.63 -2.14
N LEU A 54 6.34 3.34 -2.39
CA LEU A 54 7.62 2.70 -2.10
C LEU A 54 8.74 3.21 -3.01
N SER A 55 8.46 3.50 -4.28
CA SER A 55 9.45 4.06 -5.20
C SER A 55 9.77 5.51 -4.85
N ALA A 56 8.79 6.32 -4.46
CA ALA A 56 9.00 7.68 -3.98
C ALA A 56 9.89 7.71 -2.72
N LEU A 57 9.62 6.84 -1.74
CA LEU A 57 10.44 6.70 -0.53
C LEU A 57 11.88 6.27 -0.83
N LYS A 58 12.09 5.45 -1.87
CA LYS A 58 13.44 5.04 -2.28
C LYS A 58 14.21 6.10 -3.05
N ALA A 59 13.51 6.95 -3.79
CA ALA A 59 14.10 8.01 -4.58
C ALA A 59 14.58 9.18 -3.71
N ASN A 60 14.07 9.31 -2.50
CA ASN A 60 14.45 10.35 -1.54
C ASN A 60 15.56 9.83 -0.61
N ASP A 61 16.77 10.37 -0.73
CA ASP A 61 17.95 9.95 0.04
C ASP A 61 17.79 10.16 1.56
N PRO A 62 17.28 11.30 2.08
CA PRO A 62 16.95 11.48 3.50
C PRO A 62 15.94 10.45 4.02
N ALA A 63 14.85 10.20 3.30
CA ALA A 63 13.86 9.18 3.68
C ALA A 63 14.48 7.77 3.68
N ARG A 64 15.39 7.50 2.76
CA ARG A 64 16.14 6.23 2.67
C ARG A 64 17.13 6.06 3.81
N SER A 65 17.70 7.13 4.36
CA SER A 65 18.57 7.12 5.53
C SER A 65 17.82 6.98 6.85
N GLY A 66 16.49 7.00 6.83
CA GLY A 66 15.62 6.80 8.00
C GLY A 66 15.20 8.08 8.69
N ASP A 67 15.34 9.23 8.03
CA ASP A 67 14.79 10.50 8.47
C ASP A 67 13.26 10.44 8.43
N THR A 68 12.63 10.64 9.58
CA THR A 68 11.18 10.52 9.73
C THR A 68 10.45 11.69 9.05
N ASP A 69 11.01 12.89 9.10
CA ASP A 69 10.40 14.08 8.52
C ASP A 69 10.42 13.99 6.99
N ALA A 70 11.54 13.54 6.42
CA ALA A 70 11.63 13.28 4.98
C ALA A 70 10.67 12.16 4.52
N VAL A 71 10.43 11.13 5.34
CA VAL A 71 9.43 10.10 5.04
C VAL A 71 8.02 10.70 5.01
N VAL A 72 7.70 11.58 5.95
CA VAL A 72 6.40 12.26 6.00
C VAL A 72 6.19 13.14 4.77
N ASP A 73 7.19 13.94 4.38
CA ASP A 73 7.11 14.81 3.21
C ASP A 73 6.86 14.03 1.93
N VAL A 74 7.59 12.94 1.70
CA VAL A 74 7.40 12.07 0.55
C VAL A 74 6.00 11.46 0.53
N VAL A 75 5.46 11.06 1.69
CA VAL A 75 4.11 10.49 1.78
C VAL A 75 3.05 11.55 1.53
N VAL A 76 3.23 12.77 2.00
CA VAL A 76 2.32 13.90 1.73
C VAL A 76 2.26 14.20 0.23
N ASP A 77 3.40 14.23 -0.45
CA ASP A 77 3.43 14.42 -1.90
C ASP A 77 2.76 13.28 -2.66
N ALA A 78 3.06 12.03 -2.29
CA ALA A 78 2.43 10.86 -2.89
C ALA A 78 0.92 10.80 -2.60
N SER A 79 0.47 11.27 -1.44
CA SER A 79 -0.94 11.24 -1.03
C SER A 79 -1.85 12.02 -1.98
N ARG A 80 -1.40 13.17 -2.46
CA ARG A 80 -2.17 13.99 -3.41
C ARG A 80 -2.51 13.21 -4.68
N HIS A 81 -1.54 12.48 -5.21
CA HIS A 81 -1.73 11.66 -6.40
C HIS A 81 -2.63 10.44 -6.13
N ILE A 82 -2.40 9.75 -5.02
CA ILE A 82 -3.18 8.56 -4.63
C ILE A 82 -4.65 8.94 -4.36
N VAL A 83 -4.88 10.02 -3.63
CA VAL A 83 -6.25 10.49 -3.32
C VAL A 83 -6.98 10.91 -4.61
N SER A 84 -6.32 11.66 -5.49
CA SER A 84 -6.90 12.04 -6.78
C SER A 84 -7.28 10.83 -7.61
N THR A 85 -6.38 9.85 -7.75
CA THR A 85 -6.64 8.61 -8.48
C THR A 85 -7.77 7.79 -7.86
N THR A 86 -7.79 7.71 -6.52
CA THR A 86 -8.85 7.02 -5.77
C THR A 86 -10.20 7.66 -6.02
N LEU A 87 -10.31 8.97 -5.91
CA LEU A 87 -11.56 9.71 -6.14
C LEU A 87 -12.04 9.57 -7.58
N THR A 88 -11.14 9.66 -8.56
CA THR A 88 -11.47 9.49 -9.97
C THR A 88 -11.96 8.08 -10.25
N THR A 89 -11.31 7.06 -9.67
CA THR A 89 -11.72 5.66 -9.84
C THR A 89 -13.10 5.42 -9.23
N ILE A 90 -13.33 5.85 -7.99
CA ILE A 90 -14.64 5.71 -7.33
C ILE A 90 -15.71 6.45 -8.14
N GLY A 91 -15.44 7.70 -8.53
CA GLY A 91 -16.35 8.51 -9.35
C GLY A 91 -16.72 7.84 -10.66
N GLY A 92 -15.74 7.20 -11.34
CA GLY A 92 -15.97 6.44 -12.57
C GLY A 92 -16.86 5.20 -12.38
N PHE A 93 -16.84 4.59 -11.19
CA PHE A 93 -17.68 3.42 -10.90
C PHE A 93 -19.07 3.75 -10.35
N ILE A 94 -19.34 5.00 -9.91
CA ILE A 94 -20.66 5.40 -9.41
C ILE A 94 -21.79 5.08 -10.41
N PRO A 95 -21.70 5.45 -11.70
CA PRO A 95 -22.75 5.14 -12.66
C PRO A 95 -23.02 3.64 -12.78
N LEU A 96 -21.96 2.83 -12.67
CA LEU A 96 -22.04 1.38 -12.77
C LEU A 96 -22.70 0.76 -11.52
N ILE A 97 -22.47 1.35 -10.36
CA ILE A 97 -23.11 0.94 -9.10
C ILE A 97 -24.60 1.27 -9.13
N VAL A 98 -24.97 2.47 -9.62
CA VAL A 98 -26.36 2.96 -9.60
C VAL A 98 -27.19 2.39 -10.74
N ASN A 99 -26.65 2.36 -11.95
CA ASN A 99 -27.39 2.04 -13.16
C ASN A 99 -26.97 0.70 -13.82
N GLY A 100 -26.04 -0.05 -13.22
CA GLY A 100 -25.47 -1.28 -13.79
C GLY A 100 -26.39 -2.52 -13.72
N GLY A 101 -27.64 -2.37 -13.32
CA GLY A 101 -28.58 -3.48 -13.15
C GLY A 101 -28.17 -4.43 -12.04
N LYS A 102 -28.38 -5.74 -12.22
CA LYS A 102 -28.02 -6.75 -11.20
C LYS A 102 -26.63 -7.35 -11.38
N PHE A 103 -25.99 -7.08 -12.49
CA PHE A 103 -24.77 -7.77 -12.91
C PHE A 103 -23.48 -6.99 -12.55
N TRP A 104 -23.45 -5.69 -12.83
CA TRP A 104 -22.27 -4.86 -12.68
C TRP A 104 -22.01 -4.28 -11.27
N PRO A 105 -23.04 -3.98 -10.45
CA PRO A 105 -22.83 -3.35 -9.16
C PRO A 105 -21.90 -4.14 -8.21
N PRO A 106 -21.93 -5.48 -8.12
CA PRO A 106 -21.00 -6.22 -7.27
C PRO A 106 -19.53 -6.02 -7.66
N LEU A 107 -19.21 -6.01 -8.96
CA LEU A 107 -17.88 -5.73 -9.48
C LEU A 107 -17.45 -4.30 -9.13
N ALA A 108 -18.28 -3.31 -9.46
CA ALA A 108 -17.99 -1.90 -9.25
C ALA A 108 -17.82 -1.58 -7.76
N THR A 109 -18.65 -2.16 -6.90
CA THR A 109 -18.57 -1.99 -5.44
C THR A 109 -17.31 -2.63 -4.86
N ALA A 110 -16.93 -3.82 -5.34
CA ALA A 110 -15.69 -4.47 -4.92
C ALA A 110 -14.46 -3.61 -5.24
N ILE A 111 -14.42 -3.05 -6.46
CA ILE A 111 -13.31 -2.17 -6.89
C ILE A 111 -13.33 -0.87 -6.09
N ALA A 112 -14.45 -0.16 -6.03
CA ALA A 112 -14.55 1.13 -5.37
C ALA A 112 -14.24 1.05 -3.86
N GLY A 113 -14.82 0.07 -3.16
CA GLY A 113 -14.56 -0.17 -1.74
C GLY A 113 -13.12 -0.59 -1.48
N GLY A 114 -12.58 -1.46 -2.32
CA GLY A 114 -11.21 -1.91 -2.22
C GLY A 114 -10.20 -0.80 -2.51
N VAL A 115 -10.41 0.04 -3.52
CA VAL A 115 -9.51 1.16 -3.86
C VAL A 115 -9.50 2.20 -2.73
N ALA A 116 -10.66 2.54 -2.16
CA ALA A 116 -10.72 3.43 -1.00
C ALA A 116 -9.91 2.89 0.17
N GLY A 117 -10.10 1.62 0.51
CA GLY A 117 -9.36 0.97 1.60
C GLY A 117 -7.87 0.82 1.30
N SER A 118 -7.50 0.49 0.06
CA SER A 118 -6.08 0.36 -0.33
C SER A 118 -5.33 1.68 -0.28
N ALA A 119 -5.99 2.80 -0.59
CA ALA A 119 -5.40 4.13 -0.45
C ALA A 119 -5.03 4.42 1.01
N ILE A 120 -5.92 4.10 1.95
CA ILE A 120 -5.65 4.24 3.38
C ILE A 120 -4.46 3.36 3.78
N ILE A 121 -4.45 2.09 3.38
CA ILE A 121 -3.33 1.18 3.68
C ILE A 121 -2.03 1.69 3.05
N ALA A 122 -2.04 2.15 1.79
CA ALA A 122 -0.85 2.64 1.13
C ALA A 122 -0.25 3.86 1.85
N LEU A 123 -1.09 4.78 2.32
CA LEU A 123 -0.63 6.02 2.96
C LEU A 123 -0.18 5.83 4.41
N TYR A 124 -0.74 4.86 5.14
CA TYR A 124 -0.41 4.64 6.57
C TYR A 124 0.48 3.43 6.79
N PHE A 125 0.15 2.30 6.18
CA PHE A 125 0.86 1.04 6.45
C PHE A 125 2.24 0.99 5.78
N ILE A 126 2.36 1.49 4.53
CA ILE A 126 3.65 1.44 3.81
C ILE A 126 4.72 2.30 4.49
N PRO A 127 4.49 3.60 4.79
CA PRO A 127 5.52 4.41 5.43
C PRO A 127 5.87 3.91 6.84
N ALA A 128 4.87 3.49 7.63
CA ALA A 128 5.11 2.91 8.96
C ALA A 128 5.99 1.66 8.88
N SER A 129 5.68 0.74 7.96
CA SER A 129 6.45 -0.48 7.73
C SER A 129 7.85 -0.19 7.19
N TYR A 130 7.97 0.79 6.29
CA TYR A 130 9.25 1.23 5.74
C TYR A 130 10.16 1.81 6.83
N ALA A 131 9.65 2.73 7.64
CA ALA A 131 10.38 3.32 8.77
C ALA A 131 10.82 2.24 9.79
N ALA A 132 9.96 1.29 10.11
CA ALA A 132 10.29 0.18 11.01
C ALA A 132 11.42 -0.71 10.47
N ILE A 133 11.41 -1.01 9.17
CA ILE A 133 12.46 -1.79 8.50
C ILE A 133 13.78 -1.02 8.50
N GLN A 134 13.77 0.27 8.21
CA GLN A 134 14.97 1.11 8.20
C GLN A 134 15.59 1.23 9.58
N ARG A 135 14.80 1.50 10.62
CA ARG A 135 15.28 1.54 12.01
C ARG A 135 15.93 0.21 12.43
N LYS A 136 15.36 -0.92 12.03
CA LYS A 136 15.93 -2.24 12.32
C LYS A 136 17.25 -2.49 11.59
N GLN A 137 17.40 -1.96 10.37
CA GLN A 137 18.65 -2.06 9.61
C GLN A 137 19.75 -1.18 10.21
N GLN A 138 19.43 0.06 10.57
CA GLN A 138 20.38 0.97 11.23
C GLN A 138 20.90 0.41 12.55
N ARG A 139 20.01 -0.14 13.38
CA ARG A 139 20.42 -0.81 14.65
C ARG A 139 21.35 -1.99 14.39
N LYS A 140 21.13 -2.79 13.35
CA LYS A 140 22.02 -3.90 12.98
C LYS A 140 23.37 -3.43 12.46
N LEU A 141 23.41 -2.35 11.69
CA LEU A 141 24.65 -1.76 11.20
C LEU A 141 25.47 -1.13 12.34
N ALA A 142 24.84 -0.38 13.22
CA ALA A 142 25.46 0.18 14.41
C ALA A 142 26.02 -0.91 15.33
N ALA A 143 25.29 -1.98 15.58
CA ALA A 143 25.76 -3.12 16.36
C ALA A 143 26.94 -3.85 15.68
N LYS A 144 26.95 -3.93 14.35
CA LYS A 144 28.08 -4.51 13.60
C LYS A 144 29.33 -3.63 13.67
N GLN A 145 29.17 -2.32 13.53
CA GLN A 145 30.26 -1.35 13.65
C GLN A 145 30.85 -1.33 15.06
N ALA A 146 30.00 -1.35 16.09
CA ALA A 146 30.46 -1.46 17.47
C ALA A 146 31.26 -2.73 17.74
N LYS A 147 30.85 -3.88 17.15
CA LYS A 147 31.62 -5.13 17.27
C LYS A 147 32.96 -5.10 16.53
N VAL A 148 33.05 -4.38 15.41
CA VAL A 148 34.29 -4.21 14.67
C VAL A 148 35.25 -3.28 15.41
N ALA A 149 34.74 -2.18 15.97
CA ALA A 149 35.50 -1.24 16.78
C ALA A 149 36.01 -1.83 18.11
N ALA A 150 35.27 -2.80 18.67
CA ALA A 150 35.64 -3.49 19.91
C ALA A 150 36.63 -4.66 19.68
N LYS A 151 37.05 -4.94 18.45
CA LYS A 151 38.04 -5.97 18.15
C LYS A 151 39.45 -5.40 18.38
N PRO A 152 40.23 -5.88 19.37
CA PRO A 152 41.57 -5.35 19.62
C PRO A 152 42.44 -5.56 18.38
N ASN A 153 43.17 -4.51 17.98
CA ASN A 153 44.19 -4.56 16.95
C ASN A 153 45.38 -5.29 17.57
N TYR A 154 45.42 -6.61 17.39
CA TYR A 154 46.67 -7.35 17.64
C TYR A 154 47.56 -7.19 16.38
N ALA A 155 48.36 -6.13 16.35
CA ALA A 155 49.54 -6.02 15.48
C ALA A 155 50.78 -6.46 16.24
#